data_8d9e7690efb22a5057fcabb0ad09ecf7
#
_entry.id   8d9e7690efb22a5057fcabb0ad09ecf7
#
_cell.length_a   1.000
_cell.length_b   1.000
_cell.length_c   1.000
_cell.angle_alpha   90.00
_cell.angle_beta   90.00
_cell.angle_gamma   90.00
#
_symmetry.space_group_name_H-M   'P 1'
#
loop_
_entity.id
_entity.type
_entity.pdbx_description
1 polymer ?
#
loop_
_entity_poly.entity_id
_entity_poly.type
_entity_poly.pdbx_seq_one_letter_code
_entity_poly.pdbx_strand_id
1 'polypeptide(L)'
;NFYAELLSPSTARKSTKPAVAIVYLEGSIMPGSAGGNPFLADAAAFGDVIRKALDEVADDDTVKAVVFRVNSPGGSAVASEVILNAAKRVAAKKPLIVSMGNVAASGGYYVACGTDTIFAEESTITGSIGVVAGKFGTSALWNKLGITFTPIQYGKNAAMLSTADVFSDSERAAMQSYM
;
A
#
# COMPACT_ATOMS: atom_id res chain seq x y z
N ASN A 1 -18.57 27.04 -7.75
CA ASN A 1 -19.54 26.11 -7.16
C ASN A 1 -18.88 25.48 -5.92
N PHE A 2 -19.10 26.08 -4.75
CA PHE A 2 -18.49 25.72 -3.46
C PHE A 2 -18.61 24.22 -3.14
N TYR A 3 -19.74 23.61 -3.48
CA TYR A 3 -19.97 22.16 -3.28
C TYR A 3 -19.17 21.27 -4.24
N ALA A 4 -18.85 21.74 -5.43
CA ALA A 4 -18.01 21.00 -6.37
C ALA A 4 -16.53 21.03 -5.94
N GLU A 5 -16.08 22.10 -5.31
CA GLU A 5 -14.74 22.21 -4.71
C GLU A 5 -14.60 21.36 -3.44
N LEU A 6 -15.68 21.24 -2.64
CA LEU A 6 -15.69 20.42 -1.43
C LEU A 6 -15.70 18.92 -1.73
N LEU A 7 -16.24 18.53 -2.90
CA LEU A 7 -16.35 17.13 -3.34
C LEU A 7 -15.29 16.72 -4.38
N SER A 8 -14.47 17.67 -4.82
CA SER A 8 -13.32 17.34 -5.67
C SER A 8 -12.23 16.70 -4.82
N PRO A 9 -11.67 15.54 -5.24
CA PRO A 9 -10.45 15.06 -4.63
C PRO A 9 -9.43 16.19 -4.67
N SER A 10 -8.84 16.48 -3.52
CA SER A 10 -7.88 17.57 -3.29
C SER A 10 -6.91 17.67 -4.48
N THR A 11 -7.21 18.58 -5.41
CA THR A 11 -6.21 18.99 -6.39
C THR A 11 -5.11 19.67 -5.59
N ALA A 12 -3.92 19.08 -5.61
CA ALA A 12 -2.76 19.65 -4.96
C ALA A 12 -2.68 21.14 -5.33
N ARG A 13 -2.75 22.03 -4.33
CA ARG A 13 -2.65 23.45 -4.56
C ARG A 13 -1.25 23.73 -5.12
N LYS A 14 -1.16 24.03 -6.40
CA LYS A 14 0.10 24.47 -7.00
C LYS A 14 0.45 25.83 -6.42
N SER A 15 1.56 25.90 -5.72
CA SER A 15 2.10 27.16 -5.23
C SER A 15 2.76 27.90 -6.39
N THR A 16 2.65 29.24 -6.37
CA THR A 16 3.44 30.11 -7.27
C THR A 16 4.72 30.61 -6.60
N LYS A 17 4.94 30.25 -5.33
CA LYS A 17 6.11 30.62 -4.52
C LYS A 17 6.86 29.36 -4.10
N PRO A 18 8.16 29.47 -3.77
CA PRO A 18 8.90 28.35 -3.18
C PRO A 18 8.15 27.74 -1.99
N ALA A 19 7.96 26.43 -2.02
CA ALA A 19 7.15 25.70 -1.05
C ALA A 19 7.80 24.39 -0.63
N VAL A 20 7.39 23.88 0.52
CA VAL A 20 7.59 22.49 0.94
C VAL A 20 6.28 21.75 0.72
N ALA A 21 6.33 20.65 -0.01
CA ALA A 21 5.17 19.80 -0.22
C ALA A 21 5.06 18.74 0.88
N ILE A 22 3.84 18.42 1.27
CA ILE A 22 3.55 17.26 2.13
C ILE A 22 2.73 16.28 1.31
N VAL A 23 3.26 15.08 1.12
CA VAL A 23 2.54 13.96 0.50
C VAL A 23 2.12 13.00 1.60
N TYR A 24 0.83 12.71 1.66
CA TYR A 24 0.26 11.81 2.65
C TYR A 24 0.10 10.40 2.09
N LEU A 25 0.47 9.41 2.89
CA LEU A 25 0.15 7.99 2.69
C LEU A 25 -0.56 7.51 3.95
N GLU A 26 -1.88 7.36 3.87
CA GLU A 26 -2.73 7.00 5.00
C GLU A 26 -3.54 5.73 4.72
N GLY A 27 -3.63 4.84 5.70
CA GLY A 27 -4.37 3.59 5.61
C GLY A 27 -3.61 2.45 4.93
N SER A 28 -4.32 1.38 4.61
CA SER A 28 -3.74 0.17 4.00
C SER A 28 -3.29 0.43 2.56
N ILE A 29 -2.09 -0.05 2.22
CA ILE A 29 -1.54 0.09 0.87
C ILE A 29 -2.20 -0.93 -0.07
N MET A 30 -2.85 -0.42 -1.10
CA MET A 30 -3.58 -1.21 -2.10
C MET A 30 -3.03 -0.97 -3.51
N PRO A 31 -3.07 -1.99 -4.38
CA PRO A 31 -2.67 -1.80 -5.78
C PRO A 31 -3.69 -0.95 -6.55
N GLY A 32 -3.22 -0.26 -7.60
CA GLY A 32 -4.08 0.48 -8.52
C GLY A 32 -4.58 1.82 -7.97
N SER A 33 -5.82 2.15 -8.27
CA SER A 33 -6.51 3.39 -7.91
C SER A 33 -7.91 3.10 -7.36
N ALA A 34 -8.52 4.06 -6.69
CA ALA A 34 -9.87 3.91 -6.07
C ALA A 34 -11.03 3.63 -7.04
N GLY A 35 -10.77 3.53 -8.35
CA GLY A 35 -11.76 3.15 -9.37
C GLY A 35 -12.98 4.08 -9.46
N GLY A 36 -12.85 5.34 -9.01
CA GLY A 36 -13.94 6.30 -8.99
C GLY A 36 -14.98 6.08 -7.87
N ASN A 37 -14.76 5.14 -6.95
CA ASN A 37 -15.61 4.97 -5.80
C ASN A 37 -15.18 5.94 -4.67
N PRO A 38 -15.94 7.00 -4.38
CA PRO A 38 -15.57 8.00 -3.39
C PRO A 38 -15.50 7.42 -1.97
N PHE A 39 -16.21 6.34 -1.66
CA PHE A 39 -16.17 5.70 -0.34
C PHE A 39 -14.88 4.89 -0.11
N LEU A 40 -14.15 4.55 -1.15
CA LEU A 40 -12.88 3.84 -1.06
C LEU A 40 -11.67 4.78 -1.16
N ALA A 41 -11.86 5.98 -1.67
CA ALA A 41 -10.76 6.93 -1.92
C ALA A 41 -10.01 7.30 -0.63
N ASP A 42 -10.74 7.45 0.48
CA ASP A 42 -10.18 7.81 1.79
C ASP A 42 -9.91 6.58 2.69
N ALA A 43 -10.27 5.38 2.24
CA ALA A 43 -10.15 4.16 3.05
C ALA A 43 -8.79 3.46 2.91
N ALA A 44 -8.03 3.76 1.85
CA ALA A 44 -6.77 3.09 1.54
C ALA A 44 -5.80 3.97 0.76
N ALA A 45 -4.51 3.70 0.93
CA ALA A 45 -3.43 4.29 0.16
C ALA A 45 -3.25 3.51 -1.15
N PHE A 46 -3.80 4.01 -2.25
CA PHE A 46 -3.65 3.38 -3.56
C PHE A 46 -2.29 3.71 -4.19
N GLY A 47 -1.55 2.68 -4.59
CA GLY A 47 -0.20 2.80 -5.10
C GLY A 47 -0.05 3.78 -6.27
N ASP A 48 -0.97 3.76 -7.23
CA ASP A 48 -0.95 4.65 -8.39
C ASP A 48 -1.23 6.11 -8.02
N VAL A 49 -2.10 6.35 -7.04
CA VAL A 49 -2.43 7.70 -6.56
C VAL A 49 -1.23 8.32 -5.85
N ILE A 50 -0.61 7.57 -4.91
CA ILE A 50 0.56 8.03 -4.17
C ILE A 50 1.76 8.23 -5.10
N ARG A 51 2.01 7.27 -6.01
CA ARG A 51 3.05 7.39 -7.03
C ARG A 51 2.88 8.67 -7.84
N LYS A 52 1.68 8.93 -8.35
CA LYS A 52 1.38 10.13 -9.14
C LYS A 52 1.64 11.40 -8.36
N ALA A 53 1.19 11.46 -7.10
CA ALA A 53 1.44 12.63 -6.24
C ALA A 53 2.95 12.86 -6.01
N LEU A 54 3.73 11.79 -5.78
CA LEU A 54 5.18 11.88 -5.65
C LEU A 54 5.86 12.32 -6.95
N ASP A 55 5.44 11.79 -8.10
CA ASP A 55 5.98 12.21 -9.39
C ASP A 55 5.64 13.69 -9.70
N GLU A 56 4.43 14.15 -9.39
CA GLU A 56 4.03 15.56 -9.56
C GLU A 56 4.89 16.51 -8.72
N VAL A 57 5.13 16.21 -7.44
CA VAL A 57 5.98 17.06 -6.59
C VAL A 57 7.47 16.97 -6.98
N ALA A 58 7.90 15.86 -7.57
CA ALA A 58 9.26 15.73 -8.10
C ALA A 58 9.51 16.67 -9.28
N ASP A 59 8.50 16.91 -10.11
CA ASP A 59 8.59 17.69 -11.34
C ASP A 59 8.16 19.16 -11.17
N ASP A 60 7.60 19.55 -10.00
CA ASP A 60 7.19 20.92 -9.74
C ASP A 60 8.37 21.77 -9.23
N ASP A 61 8.86 22.70 -10.05
CA ASP A 61 9.98 23.59 -9.72
C ASP A 61 9.73 24.53 -8.53
N THR A 62 8.47 24.75 -8.15
CA THR A 62 8.13 25.56 -6.96
C THR A 62 8.33 24.77 -5.68
N VAL A 63 8.26 23.45 -5.71
CA VAL A 63 8.52 22.56 -4.57
C VAL A 63 10.02 22.43 -4.35
N LYS A 64 10.52 22.88 -3.20
CA LYS A 64 11.95 22.86 -2.85
C LYS A 64 12.35 21.71 -1.95
N ALA A 65 11.41 21.13 -1.22
CA ALA A 65 11.61 19.94 -0.38
C ALA A 65 10.27 19.20 -0.21
N VAL A 66 10.33 17.94 0.15
CA VAL A 66 9.15 17.09 0.33
C VAL A 66 9.17 16.43 1.69
N VAL A 67 8.05 16.47 2.39
CA VAL A 67 7.77 15.64 3.56
C VAL A 67 6.83 14.52 3.13
N PHE A 68 7.27 13.29 3.23
CA PHE A 68 6.44 12.12 2.99
C PHE A 68 5.86 11.64 4.32
N ARG A 69 4.59 11.97 4.57
CA ARG A 69 3.89 11.62 5.80
C ARG A 69 3.27 10.24 5.66
N VAL A 70 3.79 9.26 6.42
CA VAL A 70 3.36 7.85 6.35
C VAL A 70 2.63 7.46 7.63
N ASN A 71 1.36 7.07 7.49
CA ASN A 71 0.52 6.54 8.57
C ASN A 71 -0.21 5.28 8.07
N SER A 72 0.48 4.15 8.03
CA SER A 72 0.03 2.93 7.33
C SER A 72 0.50 1.66 8.02
N PRO A 73 -0.38 0.67 8.20
CA PRO A 73 0.00 -0.67 8.65
C PRO A 73 0.71 -1.49 7.57
N GLY A 74 0.84 -0.94 6.36
CA GLY A 74 1.32 -1.65 5.18
C GLY A 74 0.20 -2.18 4.30
N GLY A 75 0.47 -3.24 3.56
CA GLY A 75 -0.46 -3.86 2.63
C GLY A 75 0.25 -4.54 1.46
N SER A 76 -0.13 -4.22 0.22
CA SER A 76 0.45 -4.82 -0.97
C SER A 76 1.95 -4.51 -1.11
N ALA A 77 2.79 -5.54 -1.17
CA ALA A 77 4.23 -5.42 -1.39
C ALA A 77 4.53 -4.76 -2.76
N VAL A 78 3.80 -5.15 -3.81
CA VAL A 78 3.99 -4.60 -5.16
C VAL A 78 3.64 -3.11 -5.18
N ALA A 79 2.53 -2.71 -4.56
CA ALA A 79 2.17 -1.30 -4.47
C ALA A 79 3.18 -0.51 -3.63
N SER A 80 3.71 -1.09 -2.55
CA SER A 80 4.77 -0.48 -1.74
C SER A 80 6.04 -0.26 -2.54
N GLU A 81 6.45 -1.22 -3.39
CA GLU A 81 7.60 -1.07 -4.29
C GLU A 81 7.40 0.07 -5.30
N VAL A 82 6.20 0.17 -5.88
CA VAL A 82 5.84 1.26 -6.82
C VAL A 82 5.98 2.62 -6.14
N ILE A 83 5.48 2.75 -4.90
CA ILE A 83 5.58 3.98 -4.10
C ILE A 83 7.03 4.27 -3.72
N LEU A 84 7.79 3.27 -3.24
CA LEU A 84 9.20 3.42 -2.88
C LEU A 84 10.03 3.96 -4.05
N ASN A 85 9.83 3.39 -5.25
CA ASN A 85 10.52 3.86 -6.45
C ASN A 85 10.17 5.30 -6.81
N ALA A 86 8.92 5.73 -6.59
CA ALA A 86 8.54 7.13 -6.74
C ALA A 86 9.21 8.04 -5.69
N ALA A 87 9.25 7.61 -4.43
CA ALA A 87 9.96 8.34 -3.37
C ALA A 87 11.46 8.49 -3.68
N LYS A 88 12.11 7.44 -4.17
CA LYS A 88 13.50 7.51 -4.64
C LYS A 88 13.72 8.50 -5.78
N ARG A 89 12.77 8.61 -6.72
CA ARG A 89 12.83 9.63 -7.79
C ARG A 89 12.71 11.05 -7.24
N VAL A 90 11.87 11.27 -6.22
CA VAL A 90 11.82 12.56 -5.50
C VAL A 90 13.16 12.83 -4.84
N ALA A 91 13.69 11.89 -4.05
CA ALA A 91 14.95 12.03 -3.33
C ALA A 91 16.14 12.33 -4.24
N ALA A 92 16.14 11.81 -5.47
CA ALA A 92 17.16 12.10 -6.47
C ALA A 92 17.12 13.56 -6.99
N LYS A 93 16.00 14.28 -6.83
CA LYS A 93 15.79 15.64 -7.33
C LYS A 93 15.73 16.68 -6.23
N LYS A 94 15.22 16.32 -5.05
CA LYS A 94 14.87 17.25 -3.97
C LYS A 94 15.11 16.60 -2.61
N PRO A 95 15.42 17.39 -1.56
CA PRO A 95 15.39 16.87 -0.20
C PRO A 95 14.04 16.22 0.11
N LEU A 96 14.07 14.95 0.53
CA LEU A 96 12.93 14.16 0.95
C LEU A 96 13.16 13.63 2.34
N ILE A 97 12.26 13.91 3.25
CA ILE A 97 12.22 13.29 4.57
C ILE A 97 10.93 12.52 4.75
N VAL A 98 10.98 11.45 5.54
CA VAL A 98 9.79 10.73 5.98
C VAL A 98 9.41 11.18 7.40
N SER A 99 8.12 11.43 7.59
CA SER A 99 7.52 11.62 8.91
C SER A 99 6.51 10.50 9.16
N MET A 100 6.81 9.62 10.10
CA MET A 100 5.91 8.53 10.47
C MET A 100 4.77 9.04 11.37
N GLY A 101 3.57 8.49 11.15
CA GLY A 101 2.40 8.71 12.00
C GLY A 101 2.35 7.77 13.19
N ASN A 102 1.14 7.39 13.58
CA ASN A 102 0.93 6.42 14.65
C ASN A 102 1.46 5.03 14.27
N VAL A 103 1.30 4.69 12.98
CA VAL A 103 1.74 3.40 12.44
C VAL A 103 2.50 3.64 11.13
N ALA A 104 3.66 3.03 10.99
CA ALA A 104 4.40 2.96 9.73
C ALA A 104 5.09 1.59 9.66
N ALA A 105 4.29 0.53 9.45
CA ALA A 105 4.73 -0.85 9.60
C ALA A 105 4.59 -1.62 8.27
N SER A 106 5.35 -2.72 8.13
CA SER A 106 5.35 -3.57 6.94
C SER A 106 5.54 -2.75 5.66
N GLY A 107 4.57 -2.73 4.72
CA GLY A 107 4.60 -1.86 3.55
C GLY A 107 4.77 -0.38 3.86
N GLY A 108 4.25 0.12 5.00
CA GLY A 108 4.46 1.50 5.46
C GLY A 108 5.91 1.77 5.85
N TYR A 109 6.59 0.83 6.48
CA TYR A 109 8.04 0.90 6.71
C TYR A 109 8.82 0.76 5.40
N TYR A 110 8.36 -0.14 4.52
CA TYR A 110 8.99 -0.39 3.22
C TYR A 110 9.09 0.88 2.36
N VAL A 111 8.02 1.67 2.28
CA VAL A 111 8.04 2.93 1.51
C VAL A 111 8.92 4.01 2.15
N ALA A 112 9.11 3.94 3.48
CA ALA A 112 9.91 4.88 4.25
C ALA A 112 11.43 4.59 4.15
N CYS A 113 11.83 3.32 4.07
CA CYS A 113 13.25 2.91 4.15
C CYS A 113 14.11 3.32 2.95
N GLY A 114 13.53 3.91 1.92
CA GLY A 114 14.24 4.44 0.75
C GLY A 114 14.68 5.90 0.88
N THR A 115 14.58 6.50 2.07
CA THR A 115 14.98 7.89 2.35
C THR A 115 16.09 7.93 3.40
N ASP A 116 16.94 8.96 3.33
CA ASP A 116 18.07 9.12 4.24
C ASP A 116 17.65 9.57 5.65
N THR A 117 16.46 10.14 5.79
CA THR A 117 16.00 10.71 7.07
C THR A 117 14.57 10.33 7.34
N ILE A 118 14.37 9.68 8.48
CA ILE A 118 13.06 9.26 8.99
C ILE A 118 12.86 9.85 10.38
N PHE A 119 11.72 10.51 10.60
CA PHE A 119 11.25 10.95 11.90
C PHE A 119 10.11 10.07 12.37
N ALA A 120 10.20 9.59 13.59
CA ALA A 120 9.17 8.81 14.27
C ALA A 120 9.08 9.26 15.73
N GLU A 121 7.89 9.21 16.30
CA GLU A 121 7.69 9.39 17.74
C GLU A 121 8.02 8.10 18.49
N GLU A 122 8.33 8.18 19.79
CA GLU A 122 8.60 7.00 20.62
C GLU A 122 7.44 6.01 20.65
N SER A 123 6.21 6.49 20.47
CA SER A 123 4.99 5.69 20.42
C SER A 123 4.63 5.16 19.03
N THR A 124 5.39 5.50 17.99
CA THR A 124 5.11 5.03 16.62
C THR A 124 5.30 3.51 16.53
N ILE A 125 4.28 2.81 16.08
CA ILE A 125 4.39 1.39 15.73
C ILE A 125 5.03 1.29 14.35
N THR A 126 6.25 0.75 14.29
CA THR A 126 7.02 0.64 13.03
C THR A 126 7.71 -0.72 12.88
N GLY A 127 8.46 -0.90 11.80
CA GLY A 127 9.11 -2.17 11.50
C GLY A 127 8.12 -3.17 10.88
N SER A 128 7.82 -4.29 11.57
CA SER A 128 6.99 -5.39 11.05
C SER A 128 7.47 -5.86 9.66
N ILE A 129 8.79 -6.07 9.56
CA ILE A 129 9.47 -6.46 8.32
C ILE A 129 9.24 -7.94 8.09
N GLY A 130 8.25 -8.25 7.25
CA GLY A 130 7.90 -9.63 6.94
C GLY A 130 6.67 -9.74 6.06
N VAL A 131 6.36 -10.98 5.69
CA VAL A 131 5.19 -11.33 4.87
C VAL A 131 4.36 -12.35 5.63
N VAL A 132 3.04 -12.19 5.60
CA VAL A 132 2.08 -13.14 6.14
C VAL A 132 1.18 -13.61 5.00
N ALA A 133 1.04 -14.92 4.85
CA ALA A 133 0.12 -15.50 3.89
C ALA A 133 -0.74 -16.57 4.56
N GLY A 134 -2.00 -16.63 4.13
CA GLY A 134 -2.95 -17.61 4.64
C GLY A 134 -4.16 -17.74 3.72
N LYS A 135 -4.94 -18.81 3.93
CA LYS A 135 -6.24 -18.99 3.30
C LYS A 135 -7.26 -19.55 4.29
N PHE A 136 -8.51 -19.26 4.07
CA PHE A 136 -9.62 -19.89 4.80
C PHE A 136 -10.07 -21.12 4.03
N GLY A 137 -10.10 -22.29 4.69
CA GLY A 137 -10.76 -23.48 4.17
C GLY A 137 -12.25 -23.43 4.46
N THR A 138 -13.11 -23.46 3.43
CA THR A 138 -14.55 -23.30 3.57
C THR A 138 -15.34 -24.59 3.29
N SER A 139 -14.68 -25.70 2.91
CA SER A 139 -15.32 -26.96 2.59
C SER A 139 -16.26 -27.47 3.69
N ALA A 140 -15.83 -27.38 4.95
CA ALA A 140 -16.66 -27.83 6.08
C ALA A 140 -17.97 -27.03 6.22
N LEU A 141 -17.97 -25.75 5.90
CA LEU A 141 -19.19 -24.92 5.88
C LEU A 141 -20.11 -25.36 4.73
N TRP A 142 -19.57 -25.50 3.54
CA TRP A 142 -20.35 -25.88 2.36
C TRP A 142 -20.95 -27.27 2.49
N ASN A 143 -20.19 -28.23 3.03
CA ASN A 143 -20.70 -29.57 3.32
C ASN A 143 -21.89 -29.56 4.28
N LYS A 144 -21.90 -28.68 5.30
CA LYS A 144 -23.06 -28.52 6.19
C LYS A 144 -24.30 -27.99 5.46
N LEU A 145 -24.11 -27.25 4.37
CA LEU A 145 -25.20 -26.74 3.53
C LEU A 145 -25.56 -27.72 2.39
N GLY A 146 -24.96 -28.91 2.36
CA GLY A 146 -25.21 -29.90 1.32
C GLY A 146 -24.55 -29.57 -0.02
N ILE A 147 -23.59 -28.65 -0.05
CA ILE A 147 -22.87 -28.21 -1.25
C ILE A 147 -21.49 -28.86 -1.26
N THR A 148 -21.16 -29.59 -2.33
CA THR A 148 -19.87 -30.20 -2.55
C THR A 148 -19.20 -29.60 -3.78
N PHE A 149 -17.89 -29.40 -3.72
CA PHE A 149 -17.07 -28.93 -4.84
C PHE A 149 -16.17 -30.05 -5.32
N THR A 150 -16.17 -30.31 -6.61
CA THR A 150 -15.21 -31.23 -7.24
C THR A 150 -14.16 -30.40 -7.96
N PRO A 151 -12.93 -30.29 -7.44
CA PRO A 151 -11.89 -29.52 -8.09
C PRO A 151 -11.42 -30.23 -9.36
N ILE A 152 -11.31 -29.47 -10.45
CA ILE A 152 -10.64 -29.91 -11.68
C ILE A 152 -9.34 -29.13 -11.74
N GLN A 153 -8.21 -29.79 -11.51
CA GLN A 153 -6.92 -29.13 -11.45
C GLN A 153 -5.85 -29.95 -12.18
N TYR A 154 -4.87 -29.26 -12.72
CA TYR A 154 -3.68 -29.85 -13.30
C TYR A 154 -2.44 -29.25 -12.62
N GLY A 155 -1.65 -30.13 -12.01
CA GLY A 155 -0.47 -29.77 -11.22
C GLY A 155 -0.65 -29.94 -9.72
N LYS A 156 0.44 -30.28 -9.03
CA LYS A 156 0.45 -30.70 -7.61
C LYS A 156 -0.10 -29.62 -6.66
N ASN A 157 0.19 -28.33 -6.92
CA ASN A 157 -0.18 -27.21 -6.07
C ASN A 157 -1.13 -26.24 -6.79
N ALA A 158 -1.86 -26.69 -7.82
CA ALA A 158 -2.71 -25.80 -8.63
C ALA A 158 -3.87 -25.18 -7.82
N ALA A 159 -4.32 -25.86 -6.74
CA ALA A 159 -5.37 -25.36 -5.84
C ALA A 159 -4.82 -24.58 -4.63
N MET A 160 -3.54 -24.25 -4.59
CA MET A 160 -2.90 -23.63 -3.43
C MET A 160 -3.61 -22.37 -2.92
N LEU A 161 -4.15 -21.53 -3.82
CA LEU A 161 -4.89 -20.33 -3.46
C LEU A 161 -6.41 -20.51 -3.39
N SER A 162 -6.90 -21.73 -3.66
CA SER A 162 -8.33 -22.04 -3.54
C SER A 162 -8.76 -22.02 -2.07
N THR A 163 -9.95 -21.46 -1.81
CA THR A 163 -10.58 -21.48 -0.49
C THR A 163 -11.39 -22.76 -0.21
N ALA A 164 -11.43 -23.71 -1.16
CA ALA A 164 -12.15 -24.97 -0.98
C ALA A 164 -11.62 -25.74 0.23
N ASP A 165 -10.29 -25.90 0.33
CA ASP A 165 -9.65 -26.64 1.41
C ASP A 165 -8.51 -25.86 2.06
N VAL A 166 -8.03 -26.33 3.23
CA VAL A 166 -6.81 -25.85 3.88
C VAL A 166 -5.59 -26.27 3.05
N PHE A 167 -4.43 -25.72 3.35
CA PHE A 167 -3.18 -26.12 2.69
C PHE A 167 -2.85 -27.58 2.95
N SER A 168 -2.56 -28.32 1.88
CA SER A 168 -1.81 -29.57 1.98
C SER A 168 -0.35 -29.29 2.39
N ASP A 169 0.38 -30.31 2.81
CA ASP A 169 1.80 -30.16 3.20
C ASP A 169 2.64 -29.61 2.04
N SER A 170 2.40 -30.03 0.82
CA SER A 170 3.13 -29.56 -0.35
C SER A 170 2.78 -28.11 -0.73
N GLU A 171 1.52 -27.70 -0.58
CA GLU A 171 1.08 -26.32 -0.80
C GLU A 171 1.63 -25.40 0.28
N ARG A 172 1.65 -25.85 1.55
CA ARG A 172 2.26 -25.13 2.66
C ARG A 172 3.75 -24.91 2.43
N ALA A 173 4.48 -25.95 2.03
CA ALA A 173 5.90 -25.86 1.74
C ALA A 173 6.17 -24.88 0.57
N ALA A 174 5.36 -24.94 -0.50
CA ALA A 174 5.46 -24.02 -1.61
C ALA A 174 5.19 -22.58 -1.16
N MET A 175 4.12 -22.34 -0.38
CA MET A 175 3.80 -21.01 0.13
C MET A 175 4.92 -20.44 1.00
N GLN A 176 5.50 -21.25 1.88
CA GLN A 176 6.64 -20.87 2.71
C GLN A 176 7.89 -20.48 1.90
N SER A 177 8.08 -21.11 0.74
CA SER A 177 9.22 -20.76 -0.15
C SER A 177 9.03 -19.45 -0.91
N TYR A 178 7.80 -18.94 -1.00
CA TYR A 178 7.50 -17.62 -1.60
C TYR A 178 7.59 -16.47 -0.59
N MET A 179 7.55 -16.76 0.70
CA MET A 179 7.65 -15.76 1.78
C MET A 179 9.09 -15.58 2.26
#